data_834750daa79e9c359611ae1240e23c1d
#
_entry.id   834750daa79e9c359611ae1240e23c1d
#
_cell.length_a   1.000
_cell.length_b   1.000
_cell.length_c   1.000
_cell.angle_alpha   90.00
_cell.angle_beta   90.00
_cell.angle_gamma   90.00
#
_symmetry.space_group_name_H-M   'P 1'
#
loop_
_entity.id
_entity.type
_entity.pdbx_description
1 polymer ?
#
loop_
_entity_poly.entity_id
_entity_poly.type
_entity_poly.pdbx_seq_one_letter_code
_entity_poly.pdbx_strand_id
1 'polypeptide(L)'
;TSLDLLTSCQEGAIKIGNMIDSSEGEGTRAVSLLEAYCEDVFKLYDLILSKSVRGDVRTGVSGLDSQIQSVYAEIENSIKARYEAVFMPYKASMWDSLESIYQSFMADPEYDVYLVPIPYFEKNPDGSLGKAHYEADLFPEDEPITMFDDYDVSARKPDVVFIHNPYDEFNNVTSVH
;
A
#
# COMPACT_ATOMS: atom_id res chain seq x y z
N THR A 1 -17.35 -25.19 3.28
CA THR A 1 -17.10 -26.22 4.29
C THR A 1 -15.99 -25.79 5.25
N SER A 2 -15.75 -26.56 6.35
CA SER A 2 -14.62 -26.27 7.25
C SER A 2 -13.27 -26.43 6.54
N LEU A 3 -13.19 -27.31 5.56
CA LEU A 3 -11.99 -27.50 4.74
C LEU A 3 -11.72 -26.27 3.85
N ASP A 4 -12.75 -25.67 3.24
CA ASP A 4 -12.61 -24.46 2.43
C ASP A 4 -12.11 -23.29 3.27
N LEU A 5 -12.55 -23.17 4.53
CA LEU A 5 -12.05 -22.17 5.46
C LEU A 5 -10.57 -22.34 5.78
N LEU A 6 -10.11 -23.57 6.02
CA LEU A 6 -8.68 -23.85 6.25
C LEU A 6 -7.84 -23.50 5.03
N THR A 7 -8.31 -23.83 3.82
CA THR A 7 -7.63 -23.45 2.57
C THR A 7 -7.53 -21.93 2.47
N SER A 8 -8.62 -21.19 2.74
CA SER A 8 -8.61 -19.73 2.72
C SER A 8 -7.67 -19.13 3.77
N CYS A 9 -7.58 -19.71 4.96
CA CYS A 9 -6.61 -19.31 5.99
C CYS A 9 -5.16 -19.46 5.52
N GLN A 10 -4.84 -20.59 4.88
CA GLN A 10 -3.52 -20.86 4.34
C GLN A 10 -3.16 -19.88 3.21
N GLU A 11 -4.08 -19.68 2.25
CA GLU A 11 -3.89 -18.72 1.17
C GLU A 11 -3.68 -17.28 1.70
N GLY A 12 -4.45 -16.89 2.72
CA GLY A 12 -4.30 -15.61 3.39
C GLY A 12 -2.93 -15.46 4.06
N ALA A 13 -2.47 -16.48 4.77
CA ALA A 13 -1.16 -16.47 5.42
C ALA A 13 -0.01 -16.37 4.41
N ILE A 14 -0.08 -17.12 3.30
CA ILE A 14 0.89 -17.04 2.21
C ILE A 14 0.93 -15.64 1.59
N LYS A 15 -0.24 -15.04 1.36
CA LYS A 15 -0.32 -13.68 0.80
C LYS A 15 0.32 -12.65 1.73
N ILE A 16 0.05 -12.73 3.04
CA ILE A 16 0.67 -11.85 4.03
C ILE A 16 2.18 -12.06 4.07
N GLY A 17 2.67 -13.32 4.07
CA GLY A 17 4.09 -13.62 4.03
C GLY A 17 4.79 -13.01 2.83
N ASN A 18 4.23 -13.15 1.64
CA ASN A 18 4.77 -12.54 0.41
C ASN A 18 4.80 -11.00 0.47
N MET A 19 3.81 -10.37 1.11
CA MET A 19 3.80 -8.92 1.31
C MET A 19 4.94 -8.49 2.25
N ILE A 20 5.16 -9.23 3.34
CA ILE A 20 6.23 -8.96 4.30
C ILE A 20 7.60 -9.13 3.62
N ASP A 21 7.83 -10.24 2.90
CA ASP A 21 9.08 -10.45 2.16
C ASP A 21 9.36 -9.36 1.12
N SER A 22 8.31 -8.83 0.51
CA SER A 22 8.44 -7.75 -0.48
C SER A 22 8.82 -6.40 0.15
N SER A 23 8.41 -6.13 1.41
CA SER A 23 8.66 -4.86 2.10
C SER A 23 9.90 -4.90 3.00
N GLU A 24 10.12 -6.00 3.72
CA GLU A 24 11.15 -6.12 4.75
C GLU A 24 12.34 -7.00 4.31
N GLY A 25 12.22 -7.68 3.16
CA GLY A 25 13.18 -8.69 2.71
C GLY A 25 12.90 -10.08 3.27
N GLU A 26 13.55 -11.09 2.67
CA GLU A 26 13.34 -12.50 2.99
C GLU A 26 13.85 -12.87 4.40
N GLY A 27 13.21 -13.85 5.03
CA GLY A 27 13.68 -14.49 6.24
C GLY A 27 13.32 -13.78 7.54
N THR A 28 12.30 -12.93 7.52
CA THR A 28 11.79 -12.32 8.76
C THR A 28 11.15 -13.35 9.68
N ARG A 29 11.16 -13.07 10.99
CA ARG A 29 10.53 -13.94 11.96
C ARG A 29 9.02 -14.04 11.76
N ALA A 30 8.38 -12.98 11.31
CA ALA A 30 6.96 -12.97 11.00
C ALA A 30 6.61 -13.97 9.89
N VAL A 31 7.41 -14.03 8.82
CA VAL A 31 7.25 -15.02 7.73
C VAL A 31 7.46 -16.45 8.25
N SER A 32 8.49 -16.69 9.06
CA SER A 32 8.71 -18.01 9.66
C SER A 32 7.54 -18.48 10.55
N LEU A 33 6.88 -17.57 11.27
CA LEU A 33 5.68 -17.88 12.05
C LEU A 33 4.47 -18.19 11.15
N LEU A 34 4.33 -17.47 10.02
CA LEU A 34 3.28 -17.74 9.03
C LEU A 34 3.48 -19.09 8.33
N GLU A 35 4.72 -19.47 8.04
CA GLU A 35 5.06 -20.79 7.50
C GLU A 35 4.66 -21.91 8.48
N ALA A 36 5.04 -21.78 9.75
CA ALA A 36 4.64 -22.73 10.79
C ALA A 36 3.11 -22.82 10.94
N TYR A 37 2.42 -21.67 10.85
CA TYR A 37 0.96 -21.64 10.82
C TYR A 37 0.37 -22.41 9.63
N CYS A 38 0.92 -22.23 8.42
CA CYS A 38 0.49 -22.95 7.23
C CYS A 38 0.67 -24.47 7.37
N GLU A 39 1.77 -24.93 7.97
CA GLU A 39 2.00 -26.34 8.25
C GLU A 39 0.96 -26.92 9.22
N ASP A 40 0.60 -26.18 10.26
CA ASP A 40 -0.39 -26.65 11.24
C ASP A 40 -1.83 -26.59 10.69
N VAL A 41 -2.13 -25.63 9.82
CA VAL A 41 -3.39 -25.62 9.03
C VAL A 41 -3.47 -26.91 8.19
N PHE A 42 -2.40 -27.29 7.52
CA PHE A 42 -2.35 -28.52 6.72
C PHE A 42 -2.55 -29.77 7.57
N LYS A 43 -1.88 -29.88 8.72
CA LYS A 43 -2.08 -30.98 9.66
C LYS A 43 -3.53 -31.08 10.15
N LEU A 44 -4.16 -29.94 10.46
CA LEU A 44 -5.57 -29.90 10.87
C LEU A 44 -6.51 -30.31 9.73
N TYR A 45 -6.19 -29.90 8.49
CA TYR A 45 -6.92 -30.33 7.30
C TYR A 45 -6.92 -31.88 7.18
N ASP A 46 -5.76 -32.52 7.32
CA ASP A 46 -5.63 -33.97 7.27
C ASP A 46 -6.35 -34.70 8.42
N LEU A 47 -6.34 -34.13 9.65
CA LEU A 47 -7.10 -34.63 10.78
C LEU A 47 -8.60 -34.63 10.51
N ILE A 48 -9.12 -33.62 9.89
CA ILE A 48 -10.54 -33.53 9.53
C ILE A 48 -10.89 -34.53 8.42
N LEU A 49 -10.06 -34.68 7.40
CA LEU A 49 -10.26 -35.63 6.32
C LEU A 49 -10.25 -37.07 6.83
N SER A 50 -9.32 -37.40 7.75
CA SER A 50 -9.19 -38.75 8.35
C SER A 50 -10.28 -39.05 9.37
N LYS A 51 -11.25 -38.15 9.60
CA LYS A 51 -12.31 -38.28 10.61
C LYS A 51 -11.78 -38.59 12.02
N SER A 52 -10.65 -37.97 12.36
CA SER A 52 -10.01 -38.09 13.68
C SER A 52 -10.92 -37.62 14.82
N VAL A 53 -10.53 -37.98 16.05
CA VAL A 53 -11.33 -37.69 17.26
C VAL A 53 -11.60 -36.19 17.41
N ARG A 54 -12.82 -35.85 17.80
CA ARG A 54 -13.24 -34.43 17.99
C ARG A 54 -12.29 -33.62 18.92
N GLY A 55 -11.64 -34.32 19.88
CA GLY A 55 -10.66 -33.71 20.79
C GLY A 55 -9.44 -33.15 20.04
N ASP A 56 -8.89 -33.96 19.14
CA ASP A 56 -7.67 -33.58 18.37
C ASP A 56 -7.94 -32.36 17.44
N VAL A 57 -9.10 -32.37 16.78
CA VAL A 57 -9.50 -31.24 15.95
C VAL A 57 -9.67 -29.96 16.78
N ARG A 58 -10.28 -30.02 17.97
CA ARG A 58 -10.44 -28.86 18.85
C ARG A 58 -9.10 -28.33 19.35
N THR A 59 -8.18 -29.23 19.69
CA THR A 59 -6.81 -28.85 20.09
C THR A 59 -6.08 -28.17 18.93
N GLY A 60 -6.20 -28.71 17.72
CA GLY A 60 -5.61 -28.10 16.52
C GLY A 60 -6.12 -26.68 16.26
N VAL A 61 -7.46 -26.47 16.32
CA VAL A 61 -8.04 -25.13 16.16
C VAL A 61 -7.52 -24.15 17.24
N SER A 62 -7.48 -24.56 18.50
CA SER A 62 -6.94 -23.70 19.58
C SER A 62 -5.45 -23.40 19.39
N GLY A 63 -4.69 -24.33 18.81
CA GLY A 63 -3.29 -24.12 18.43
C GLY A 63 -3.13 -23.04 17.36
N LEU A 64 -3.95 -23.09 16.32
CA LEU A 64 -3.96 -22.07 15.26
C LEU A 64 -4.32 -20.68 15.80
N ASP A 65 -5.30 -20.57 16.71
CA ASP A 65 -5.64 -19.30 17.35
C ASP A 65 -4.45 -18.70 18.11
N SER A 66 -3.69 -19.55 18.83
CA SER A 66 -2.51 -19.11 19.57
C SER A 66 -1.36 -18.67 18.63
N GLN A 67 -1.18 -19.39 17.52
CA GLN A 67 -0.17 -19.04 16.53
C GLN A 67 -0.48 -17.71 15.83
N ILE A 68 -1.74 -17.48 15.45
CA ILE A 68 -2.11 -16.22 14.80
C ILE A 68 -1.91 -15.02 15.74
N GLN A 69 -2.16 -15.17 17.05
CA GLN A 69 -1.84 -14.15 18.03
C GLN A 69 -0.33 -13.86 18.11
N SER A 70 0.50 -14.90 17.98
CA SER A 70 1.96 -14.74 17.94
C SER A 70 2.42 -14.04 16.67
N VAL A 71 1.79 -14.31 15.53
CA VAL A 71 2.04 -13.60 14.27
C VAL A 71 1.69 -12.12 14.40
N TYR A 72 0.52 -11.79 14.96
CA TYR A 72 0.11 -10.39 15.20
C TYR A 72 1.12 -9.66 16.09
N ALA A 73 1.49 -10.26 17.22
CA ALA A 73 2.45 -9.65 18.14
C ALA A 73 3.81 -9.43 17.49
N GLU A 74 4.27 -10.37 16.66
CA GLU A 74 5.53 -10.20 15.93
C GLU A 74 5.46 -9.10 14.89
N ILE A 75 4.38 -9.03 14.11
CA ILE A 75 4.17 -7.95 13.12
C ILE A 75 4.16 -6.59 13.82
N GLU A 76 3.37 -6.42 14.88
CA GLU A 76 3.31 -5.16 15.65
C GLU A 76 4.67 -4.72 16.22
N ASN A 77 5.51 -5.68 16.62
CA ASN A 77 6.80 -5.37 17.24
C ASN A 77 7.95 -5.20 16.23
N SER A 78 7.90 -5.87 15.10
CA SER A 78 9.03 -5.98 14.18
C SER A 78 8.84 -5.22 12.88
N ILE A 79 7.60 -5.04 12.42
CA ILE A 79 7.29 -4.35 11.17
C ILE A 79 6.80 -2.94 11.50
N LYS A 80 7.61 -1.96 11.12
CA LYS A 80 7.20 -0.56 11.25
C LYS A 80 6.20 -0.22 10.16
N ALA A 81 5.00 0.17 10.56
CA ALA A 81 4.06 0.79 9.62
C ALA A 81 4.71 2.05 9.04
N ARG A 82 4.73 2.16 7.72
CA ARG A 82 5.13 3.38 7.02
C ARG A 82 3.88 4.01 6.43
N TYR A 83 3.81 5.33 6.53
CA TYR A 83 2.75 6.11 5.91
C TYR A 83 3.14 6.47 4.48
N GLU A 84 2.18 6.54 3.60
CA GLU A 84 2.41 6.97 2.23
C GLU A 84 1.93 8.40 2.02
N ALA A 85 2.84 9.28 1.60
CA ALA A 85 2.54 10.65 1.23
C ALA A 85 2.79 10.87 -0.25
N VAL A 86 1.80 11.38 -0.99
CA VAL A 86 1.95 11.69 -2.40
C VAL A 86 1.76 13.17 -2.65
N PHE A 87 2.69 13.76 -3.40
CA PHE A 87 2.65 15.13 -3.86
C PHE A 87 2.29 15.15 -5.34
N MET A 88 1.18 15.78 -5.68
CA MET A 88 0.60 15.78 -7.02
C MET A 88 0.50 17.21 -7.59
N PRO A 89 1.64 17.87 -7.84
CA PRO A 89 1.65 19.18 -8.49
C PRO A 89 1.31 19.05 -9.98
N TYR A 90 0.63 20.07 -10.55
CA TYR A 90 0.31 20.08 -11.97
C TYR A 90 1.22 20.99 -12.79
N LYS A 91 1.92 21.97 -12.16
CA LYS A 91 2.89 22.86 -12.80
C LYS A 91 4.20 22.88 -12.06
N ALA A 92 5.29 22.71 -12.78
CA ALA A 92 6.64 22.82 -12.23
C ALA A 92 6.92 24.22 -11.65
N SER A 93 6.40 25.28 -12.26
CA SER A 93 6.54 26.65 -11.76
C SER A 93 5.87 26.93 -10.40
N MET A 94 5.07 26.00 -9.88
CA MET A 94 4.41 26.10 -8.58
C MET A 94 5.07 25.17 -7.53
N TRP A 95 6.09 24.42 -7.93
CA TRP A 95 6.76 23.43 -7.08
C TRP A 95 7.29 24.02 -5.77
N ASP A 96 7.90 25.21 -5.82
CA ASP A 96 8.46 25.90 -4.64
C ASP A 96 7.48 26.00 -3.46
N SER A 97 6.17 25.99 -3.75
CA SER A 97 5.14 26.07 -2.71
C SER A 97 4.93 24.78 -1.91
N LEU A 98 5.33 23.63 -2.47
CA LEU A 98 5.24 22.32 -1.85
C LEU A 98 6.61 21.74 -1.46
N GLU A 99 7.68 22.22 -2.07
CA GLU A 99 9.04 21.67 -1.94
C GLU A 99 9.48 21.54 -0.48
N SER A 100 9.31 22.58 0.34
CA SER A 100 9.74 22.55 1.74
C SER A 100 8.99 21.50 2.58
N ILE A 101 7.71 21.28 2.27
CA ILE A 101 6.91 20.24 2.92
C ILE A 101 7.37 18.87 2.43
N TYR A 102 7.55 18.71 1.13
CA TYR A 102 8.05 17.48 0.52
C TYR A 102 9.39 17.06 1.13
N GLN A 103 10.36 17.96 1.22
CA GLN A 103 11.67 17.70 1.82
C GLN A 103 11.55 17.28 3.31
N SER A 104 10.58 17.83 4.04
CA SER A 104 10.32 17.44 5.42
C SER A 104 9.80 16.00 5.52
N PHE A 105 8.92 15.59 4.61
CA PHE A 105 8.43 14.21 4.53
C PHE A 105 9.51 13.24 4.07
N MET A 106 10.34 13.64 3.08
CA MET A 106 11.47 12.84 2.61
C MET A 106 12.52 12.57 3.69
N ALA A 107 12.67 13.50 4.64
CA ALA A 107 13.59 13.34 5.77
C ALA A 107 13.03 12.47 6.90
N ASP A 108 11.75 12.17 6.91
CA ASP A 108 11.08 11.38 7.94
C ASP A 108 11.03 9.90 7.54
N PRO A 109 11.72 9.00 8.30
CA PRO A 109 11.77 7.58 7.97
C PRO A 109 10.43 6.84 8.14
N GLU A 110 9.40 7.49 8.71
CA GLU A 110 8.06 6.91 8.84
C GLU A 110 7.23 7.03 7.56
N TYR A 111 7.71 7.81 6.55
CA TYR A 111 6.98 8.04 5.31
C TYR A 111 7.67 7.41 4.09
N ASP A 112 6.85 6.86 3.20
CA ASP A 112 7.17 6.61 1.79
C ASP A 112 6.60 7.78 0.98
N VAL A 113 7.48 8.54 0.33
CA VAL A 113 7.10 9.81 -0.31
C VAL A 113 7.20 9.70 -1.81
N TYR A 114 6.14 10.11 -2.50
CA TYR A 114 6.07 10.10 -3.96
C TYR A 114 5.80 11.49 -4.50
N LEU A 115 6.58 11.89 -5.51
CA LEU A 115 6.34 13.09 -6.31
C LEU A 115 5.76 12.65 -7.65
N VAL A 116 4.48 12.96 -7.87
CA VAL A 116 3.70 12.52 -9.03
C VAL A 116 3.10 13.73 -9.73
N PRO A 117 3.83 14.39 -10.64
CA PRO A 117 3.25 15.47 -11.43
C PRO A 117 2.02 15.00 -12.19
N ILE A 118 0.95 15.79 -12.18
CA ILE A 118 -0.30 15.42 -12.85
C ILE A 118 -0.52 16.25 -14.13
N PRO A 119 -1.12 15.64 -15.18
CA PRO A 119 -1.47 16.37 -16.39
C PRO A 119 -2.56 17.40 -16.10
N TYR A 120 -2.57 18.49 -16.88
CA TYR A 120 -3.61 19.51 -16.84
C TYR A 120 -3.98 20.00 -18.22
N PHE A 121 -5.12 20.65 -18.32
CA PHE A 121 -5.66 21.21 -19.56
C PHE A 121 -5.81 22.71 -19.43
N GLU A 122 -5.58 23.46 -20.50
CA GLU A 122 -6.05 24.83 -20.62
C GLU A 122 -7.59 24.85 -20.69
N LYS A 123 -8.22 25.89 -20.16
CA LYS A 123 -9.67 26.12 -20.35
C LYS A 123 -9.89 27.17 -21.45
N ASN A 124 -10.71 26.80 -22.42
CA ASN A 124 -11.18 27.71 -23.43
C ASN A 124 -12.19 28.72 -22.84
N PRO A 125 -12.45 29.86 -23.50
CA PRO A 125 -13.42 30.87 -23.03
C PRO A 125 -14.86 30.34 -22.83
N ASP A 126 -15.22 29.25 -23.50
CA ASP A 126 -16.51 28.56 -23.36
C ASP A 126 -16.52 27.53 -22.24
N GLY A 127 -15.40 27.37 -21.51
CA GLY A 127 -15.23 26.39 -20.42
C GLY A 127 -14.86 24.97 -20.87
N SER A 128 -14.74 24.72 -22.17
CA SER A 128 -14.27 23.43 -22.69
C SER A 128 -12.77 23.23 -22.43
N LEU A 129 -12.33 21.95 -22.39
CA LEU A 129 -10.92 21.62 -22.24
C LEU A 129 -10.16 21.90 -23.55
N GLY A 130 -9.06 22.63 -23.43
CA GLY A 130 -8.17 23.01 -24.52
C GLY A 130 -6.95 22.06 -24.58
N LYS A 131 -5.77 22.68 -24.75
CA LYS A 131 -4.53 21.95 -24.89
C LYS A 131 -4.16 21.23 -23.58
N ALA A 132 -3.76 19.94 -23.70
CA ALA A 132 -3.20 19.16 -22.62
C ALA A 132 -1.72 19.49 -22.41
N HIS A 133 -1.31 19.52 -21.16
CA HIS A 133 0.07 19.74 -20.72
C HIS A 133 0.46 18.67 -19.69
N TYR A 134 1.74 18.28 -19.73
CA TYR A 134 2.35 17.44 -18.72
C TYR A 134 3.78 17.91 -18.52
N GLU A 135 4.11 18.40 -17.33
CA GLU A 135 5.34 19.13 -17.04
C GLU A 135 6.35 18.31 -16.20
N ALA A 136 6.24 16.98 -16.17
CA ALA A 136 7.14 16.14 -15.37
C ALA A 136 8.63 16.40 -15.65
N ASP A 137 9.00 16.64 -16.91
CA ASP A 137 10.38 16.91 -17.33
C ASP A 137 10.91 18.29 -16.92
N LEU A 138 10.05 19.17 -16.37
CA LEU A 138 10.43 20.51 -15.94
C LEU A 138 10.69 20.62 -14.44
N PHE A 139 10.47 19.56 -13.70
CA PHE A 139 10.83 19.48 -12.27
C PHE A 139 12.35 19.34 -12.10
N PRO A 140 12.92 19.66 -10.91
CA PRO A 140 14.33 19.51 -10.66
C PRO A 140 14.85 18.10 -10.93
N GLU A 141 16.01 17.96 -11.58
CA GLU A 141 16.58 16.67 -11.99
C GLU A 141 16.99 15.76 -10.81
N ASP A 142 17.20 16.35 -9.64
CA ASP A 142 17.55 15.65 -8.41
C ASP A 142 16.35 15.11 -7.62
N GLU A 143 15.13 15.46 -8.04
CA GLU A 143 13.90 14.93 -7.41
C GLU A 143 13.44 13.63 -8.09
N PRO A 144 13.23 12.55 -7.31
CA PRO A 144 12.75 11.28 -7.86
C PRO A 144 11.28 11.38 -8.24
N ILE A 145 11.00 11.55 -9.53
CA ILE A 145 9.64 11.65 -10.06
C ILE A 145 9.09 10.26 -10.37
N THR A 146 7.87 10.00 -9.92
CA THR A 146 7.03 8.90 -10.37
C THR A 146 6.09 9.41 -11.46
N MET A 147 6.05 8.74 -12.62
CA MET A 147 5.17 9.14 -13.70
C MET A 147 3.70 8.96 -13.31
N PHE A 148 2.82 9.83 -13.81
CA PHE A 148 1.40 9.79 -13.48
C PHE A 148 0.74 8.44 -13.80
N ASP A 149 1.10 7.82 -14.92
CA ASP A 149 0.55 6.53 -15.34
C ASP A 149 1.07 5.34 -14.50
N ASP A 150 2.17 5.54 -13.76
CA ASP A 150 2.78 4.51 -12.91
C ASP A 150 2.30 4.57 -11.44
N TYR A 151 1.43 5.55 -11.10
CA TYR A 151 0.93 5.73 -9.74
C TYR A 151 -0.61 5.72 -9.69
N ASP A 152 -1.19 4.61 -9.27
CA ASP A 152 -2.64 4.48 -9.07
C ASP A 152 -3.05 4.86 -7.64
N VAL A 153 -3.53 6.09 -7.46
CA VAL A 153 -4.02 6.61 -6.15
C VAL A 153 -5.12 5.72 -5.57
N SER A 154 -6.01 5.18 -6.41
CA SER A 154 -7.16 4.39 -5.96
C SER A 154 -6.74 3.01 -5.44
N ALA A 155 -5.72 2.42 -6.05
CA ALA A 155 -5.17 1.13 -5.63
C ALA A 155 -4.24 1.29 -4.42
N ARG A 156 -3.40 2.33 -4.40
CA ARG A 156 -2.41 2.57 -3.34
C ARG A 156 -3.04 3.12 -2.06
N LYS A 157 -4.02 4.02 -2.18
CA LYS A 157 -4.70 4.67 -1.05
C LYS A 157 -3.73 5.36 -0.08
N PRO A 158 -2.94 6.33 -0.57
CA PRO A 158 -1.97 7.03 0.27
C PRO A 158 -2.64 7.67 1.48
N ASP A 159 -1.91 7.76 2.60
CA ASP A 159 -2.40 8.37 3.85
C ASP A 159 -2.55 9.89 3.71
N VAL A 160 -1.68 10.51 2.91
CA VAL A 160 -1.69 11.97 2.67
C VAL A 160 -1.51 12.29 1.19
N VAL A 161 -2.34 13.18 0.67
CA VAL A 161 -2.26 13.69 -0.70
C VAL A 161 -2.12 15.20 -0.69
N PHE A 162 -1.05 15.73 -1.29
CA PHE A 162 -0.81 17.16 -1.46
C PHE A 162 -1.12 17.58 -2.89
N ILE A 163 -1.98 18.56 -3.05
CA ILE A 163 -2.37 19.13 -4.35
C ILE A 163 -2.33 20.65 -4.31
N HIS A 164 -2.08 21.29 -5.46
CA HIS A 164 -2.05 22.75 -5.55
C HIS A 164 -3.43 23.41 -5.59
N ASN A 165 -4.40 22.74 -6.20
CA ASN A 165 -5.67 23.37 -6.54
C ASN A 165 -6.87 22.52 -6.10
N PRO A 166 -7.24 22.56 -4.80
CA PRO A 166 -8.35 21.76 -4.27
C PRO A 166 -9.73 22.21 -4.81
N TYR A 167 -9.81 23.39 -5.43
CA TYR A 167 -11.03 23.98 -5.96
C TYR A 167 -10.95 24.17 -7.48
N ASP A 168 -10.51 23.15 -8.22
CA ASP A 168 -10.30 23.21 -9.67
C ASP A 168 -11.56 23.60 -10.46
N GLU A 169 -12.74 23.28 -9.95
CA GLU A 169 -14.02 23.66 -10.53
C GLU A 169 -14.21 25.19 -10.69
N PHE A 170 -13.57 25.99 -9.83
CA PHE A 170 -13.59 27.46 -9.89
C PHE A 170 -12.42 28.04 -10.69
N ASN A 171 -11.50 27.23 -11.15
CA ASN A 171 -10.38 27.67 -11.98
C ASN A 171 -10.87 27.88 -13.43
N ASN A 172 -10.74 29.11 -13.92
CA ASN A 172 -11.16 29.49 -15.29
C ASN A 172 -10.02 29.42 -16.32
N VAL A 173 -8.80 29.05 -15.90
CA VAL A 173 -7.60 29.06 -16.75
C VAL A 173 -7.15 27.65 -17.10
N THR A 174 -7.15 26.76 -16.11
CA THR A 174 -6.71 25.37 -16.26
C THR A 174 -7.67 24.41 -15.57
N SER A 175 -7.60 23.14 -15.91
CA SER A 175 -8.30 22.05 -15.24
C SER A 175 -7.39 20.85 -15.07
N VAL A 176 -7.43 20.23 -13.90
CA VAL A 176 -6.79 18.95 -13.60
C VAL A 176 -7.89 17.89 -13.54
N HIS A 177 -7.90 17.00 -14.52
CA HIS A 177 -8.90 15.92 -14.60
C HIS A 177 -8.21 14.59 -14.78
#